data_21213b604d871256ea0e09b07b0f0aa8
#
_entry.id   21213b604d871256ea0e09b07b0f0aa8
#
_cell.length_a   1.000
_cell.length_b   1.000
_cell.length_c   1.000
_cell.angle_alpha   90.00
_cell.angle_beta   90.00
_cell.angle_gamma   90.00
#
_symmetry.space_group_name_H-M   'P 1'
#
loop_
_entity.id
_entity.type
_entity.pdbx_description
1 polymer ?
#
loop_
_entity_poly.entity_id
_entity_poly.type
_entity_poly.pdbx_seq_one_letter_code
_entity_poly.pdbx_strand_id
1 'polypeptide(L)'
;MRNNRNMICKKIITNIFTLSVLTLSMQQFNAQKVVVNREVETTNDGKMLLGNQLKEQFLKEPYSEWYTKEFNEYALDQKAVGELRKKNITSYNLIVFIGTWCEDSHRDFPRLMKILEEVKYPDSRLTIIAVNRKKESPTGDEVKYNVSKVPTIIVEKYGKEIGRIIEMPTTGYVERDLVEILKKDDGSVLKEIFKKEN
;
A
#
# COMPACT_ATOMS: atom_id res chain seq x y z
N MET A 1 -44.58 45.00 32.84
CA MET A 1 -44.60 43.53 32.63
C MET A 1 -44.48 43.06 31.17
N ARG A 2 -44.25 43.94 30.19
CA ARG A 2 -44.19 43.58 28.75
C ARG A 2 -42.77 43.21 28.24
N ASN A 3 -41.72 43.59 28.98
CA ASN A 3 -40.34 43.46 28.48
C ASN A 3 -39.68 42.08 28.71
N ASN A 4 -40.19 41.30 29.68
CA ASN A 4 -39.60 40.01 30.05
C ASN A 4 -39.98 38.85 29.11
N ARG A 5 -41.15 38.91 28.46
CA ARG A 5 -41.59 37.87 27.51
C ARG A 5 -40.81 37.88 26.21
N ASN A 6 -40.40 39.08 25.75
CA ASN A 6 -39.63 39.22 24.50
C ASN A 6 -38.16 38.74 24.66
N MET A 7 -37.59 38.85 25.88
CA MET A 7 -36.23 38.38 26.14
C MET A 7 -36.14 36.85 26.20
N ILE A 8 -37.17 36.22 26.78
CA ILE A 8 -37.25 34.74 26.89
C ILE A 8 -37.43 34.14 25.48
N CYS A 9 -38.32 34.71 24.68
CA CYS A 9 -38.57 34.25 23.33
C CYS A 9 -37.31 34.38 22.40
N LYS A 10 -36.56 35.50 22.51
CA LYS A 10 -35.29 35.66 21.77
C LYS A 10 -34.22 34.64 22.19
N LYS A 11 -34.07 34.36 23.51
CA LYS A 11 -33.11 33.36 23.98
C LYS A 11 -33.49 31.96 23.58
N ILE A 12 -34.75 31.60 23.54
CA ILE A 12 -35.22 30.28 23.08
C ILE A 12 -34.98 30.11 21.57
N ILE A 13 -35.27 31.11 20.76
CA ILE A 13 -35.04 31.06 19.31
C ILE A 13 -33.54 30.97 19.00
N THR A 14 -32.68 31.71 19.72
CA THR A 14 -31.22 31.64 19.51
C THR A 14 -30.66 30.28 19.90
N ASN A 15 -31.13 29.67 20.98
CA ASN A 15 -30.67 28.34 21.38
C ASN A 15 -31.17 27.22 20.47
N ILE A 16 -32.37 27.35 19.88
CA ILE A 16 -32.88 26.37 18.91
C ILE A 16 -32.07 26.48 17.58
N PHE A 17 -31.69 27.69 17.17
CA PHE A 17 -30.92 27.88 15.96
C PHE A 17 -29.47 27.40 16.10
N THR A 18 -28.82 27.57 17.26
CA THR A 18 -27.50 27.02 17.55
C THR A 18 -27.51 25.50 17.67
N LEU A 19 -28.56 24.89 18.21
CA LEU A 19 -28.68 23.44 18.29
C LEU A 19 -28.91 22.80 16.91
N SER A 20 -29.67 23.45 16.00
CA SER A 20 -29.89 22.96 14.65
C SER A 20 -28.66 23.06 13.74
N VAL A 21 -27.78 24.04 13.96
CA VAL A 21 -26.51 24.16 13.22
C VAL A 21 -25.49 23.13 13.68
N LEU A 22 -25.50 22.72 14.96
CA LEU A 22 -24.62 21.65 15.46
C LEU A 22 -24.98 20.27 14.92
N THR A 23 -26.26 20.01 14.61
CA THR A 23 -26.71 18.72 14.06
C THR A 23 -26.44 18.57 12.57
N LEU A 24 -26.26 19.67 11.82
CA LEU A 24 -25.93 19.62 10.39
C LEU A 24 -24.46 19.34 10.09
N SER A 25 -23.57 19.42 11.10
CA SER A 25 -22.14 19.17 10.95
C SER A 25 -21.73 17.71 11.17
N MET A 26 -22.65 16.80 11.46
CA MET A 26 -22.41 15.36 11.33
C MET A 26 -22.51 14.96 9.86
N GLN A 27 -21.60 15.50 9.04
CA GLN A 27 -21.35 14.92 7.73
C GLN A 27 -20.89 13.49 7.95
N GLN A 28 -21.68 12.57 7.49
CA GLN A 28 -21.34 11.15 7.45
C GLN A 28 -20.00 11.02 6.73
N PHE A 29 -18.96 10.74 7.48
CA PHE A 29 -17.75 10.13 6.91
C PHE A 29 -18.20 8.76 6.38
N ASN A 30 -18.63 8.72 5.13
CA ASN A 30 -18.77 7.47 4.41
C ASN A 30 -17.34 6.92 4.29
N ALA A 31 -16.95 6.09 5.25
CA ALA A 31 -15.76 5.27 5.12
C ALA A 31 -15.95 4.43 3.85
N GLN A 32 -15.30 4.82 2.78
CA GLN A 32 -15.37 4.11 1.52
C GLN A 32 -14.83 2.70 1.77
N LYS A 33 -15.70 1.70 1.71
CA LYS A 33 -15.33 0.30 1.95
C LYS A 33 -14.28 -0.08 0.91
N VAL A 34 -13.06 -0.29 1.37
CA VAL A 34 -11.98 -0.76 0.50
C VAL A 34 -12.35 -2.14 -0.01
N VAL A 35 -12.54 -2.25 -1.31
CA VAL A 35 -12.81 -3.53 -1.98
C VAL A 35 -11.47 -4.23 -2.18
N VAL A 36 -11.31 -5.37 -1.51
CA VAL A 36 -10.11 -6.22 -1.65
C VAL A 36 -10.39 -7.29 -2.71
N ASN A 37 -9.36 -7.67 -3.47
CA ASN A 37 -9.42 -8.70 -4.52
C ASN A 37 -10.40 -8.37 -5.65
N ARG A 38 -10.50 -7.08 -6.02
CA ARG A 38 -11.30 -6.69 -7.17
C ARG A 38 -10.67 -7.21 -8.45
N GLU A 39 -11.46 -7.96 -9.22
CA GLU A 39 -11.14 -8.41 -10.58
C GLU A 39 -12.09 -7.72 -11.56
N VAL A 40 -11.59 -7.33 -12.70
CA VAL A 40 -12.37 -6.78 -13.83
C VAL A 40 -12.01 -7.52 -15.09
N GLU A 41 -12.98 -7.66 -15.98
CA GLU A 41 -12.76 -8.19 -17.32
C GLU A 41 -12.68 -7.05 -18.32
N THR A 42 -11.66 -7.09 -19.16
CA THR A 42 -11.43 -6.08 -20.20
C THR A 42 -11.44 -6.74 -21.56
N THR A 43 -11.86 -5.99 -22.57
CA THR A 43 -11.95 -6.50 -23.94
C THR A 43 -10.57 -6.89 -24.53
N ASN A 44 -9.51 -6.21 -24.09
CA ASN A 44 -8.17 -6.35 -24.70
C ASN A 44 -7.22 -7.20 -23.85
N ASP A 45 -7.40 -7.22 -22.53
CA ASP A 45 -6.43 -7.84 -21.61
C ASP A 45 -7.04 -9.03 -20.84
N GLY A 46 -8.32 -9.39 -21.13
CA GLY A 46 -9.02 -10.40 -20.35
C GLY A 46 -9.21 -9.96 -18.89
N LYS A 47 -8.98 -10.86 -17.96
CA LYS A 47 -9.10 -10.59 -16.53
C LYS A 47 -7.92 -9.81 -15.99
N MET A 48 -8.22 -8.81 -15.17
CA MET A 48 -7.21 -7.94 -14.55
C MET A 48 -7.59 -7.64 -13.11
N LEU A 49 -6.60 -7.66 -12.20
CA LEU A 49 -6.79 -7.25 -10.81
C LEU A 49 -6.65 -5.74 -10.66
N LEU A 50 -7.43 -5.15 -9.74
CA LEU A 50 -7.40 -3.73 -9.43
C LEU A 50 -7.53 -3.45 -7.92
N GLY A 51 -6.72 -2.50 -7.43
CA GLY A 51 -6.72 -2.08 -6.03
C GLY A 51 -6.05 -3.09 -5.11
N ASN A 52 -6.41 -3.08 -3.83
CA ASN A 52 -5.79 -3.93 -2.82
C ASN A 52 -6.04 -5.42 -3.09
N GLN A 53 -4.98 -6.21 -3.02
CA GLN A 53 -4.99 -7.65 -3.27
C GLN A 53 -4.41 -8.42 -2.11
N LEU A 54 -4.92 -9.62 -1.89
CA LEU A 54 -4.30 -10.64 -1.03
C LEU A 54 -3.45 -11.59 -1.88
N LYS A 55 -2.41 -12.17 -1.31
CA LYS A 55 -1.50 -13.10 -2.00
C LYS A 55 -2.24 -14.27 -2.66
N GLU A 56 -3.27 -14.80 -2.00
CA GLU A 56 -4.05 -15.93 -2.45
C GLU A 56 -4.77 -15.68 -3.77
N GLN A 57 -4.98 -14.40 -4.15
CA GLN A 57 -5.61 -14.08 -5.42
C GLN A 57 -4.73 -14.46 -6.61
N PHE A 58 -3.40 -14.43 -6.43
CA PHE A 58 -2.43 -14.78 -7.48
C PHE A 58 -2.25 -16.30 -7.65
N LEU A 59 -2.80 -17.10 -6.75
CA LEU A 59 -2.84 -18.56 -6.85
C LEU A 59 -4.05 -19.07 -7.65
N LYS A 60 -4.90 -18.17 -8.15
CA LYS A 60 -6.07 -18.47 -8.95
C LYS A 60 -5.81 -18.20 -10.42
N GLU A 61 -6.48 -18.95 -11.30
CA GLU A 61 -6.46 -18.68 -12.74
C GLU A 61 -7.09 -17.30 -13.07
N PRO A 62 -6.51 -16.58 -14.02
CA PRO A 62 -5.39 -16.94 -14.90
C PRO A 62 -4.00 -16.57 -14.33
N TYR A 63 -3.91 -16.03 -13.12
CA TYR A 63 -2.67 -15.46 -12.54
C TYR A 63 -1.71 -16.55 -12.07
N SER A 64 -2.24 -17.71 -11.65
CA SER A 64 -1.47 -18.84 -11.11
C SER A 64 -0.46 -19.40 -12.12
N GLU A 65 -0.73 -19.29 -13.43
CA GLU A 65 0.14 -19.79 -14.48
C GLU A 65 1.54 -19.17 -14.39
N TRP A 66 1.63 -17.84 -14.51
CA TRP A 66 2.90 -17.12 -14.45
C TRP A 66 3.46 -17.03 -13.02
N TYR A 67 2.56 -16.88 -12.03
CA TYR A 67 2.99 -16.76 -10.63
C TYR A 67 3.70 -18.03 -10.13
N THR A 68 3.08 -19.18 -10.29
CA THR A 68 3.61 -20.45 -9.79
C THR A 68 4.88 -20.86 -10.50
N LYS A 69 4.94 -20.64 -11.83
CA LYS A 69 6.13 -20.92 -12.62
C LYS A 69 7.33 -20.12 -12.10
N GLU A 70 7.21 -18.81 -12.09
CA GLU A 70 8.30 -17.93 -11.70
C GLU A 70 8.71 -18.10 -10.23
N PHE A 71 7.74 -18.27 -9.33
CA PHE A 71 7.98 -18.56 -7.92
C PHE A 71 8.80 -19.84 -7.72
N ASN A 72 8.49 -20.89 -8.43
CA ASN A 72 9.19 -22.19 -8.30
C ASN A 72 10.58 -22.15 -8.93
N GLU A 73 10.71 -21.56 -10.12
CA GLU A 73 11.96 -21.56 -10.88
C GLU A 73 13.01 -20.58 -10.35
N TYR A 74 12.59 -19.52 -9.63
CA TYR A 74 13.51 -18.51 -9.13
C TYR A 74 14.49 -19.06 -8.10
N ALA A 75 15.79 -18.94 -8.37
CA ALA A 75 16.85 -19.29 -7.43
C ALA A 75 17.25 -18.09 -6.58
N LEU A 76 16.97 -18.18 -5.25
CA LEU A 76 17.29 -17.11 -4.30
C LEU A 76 18.80 -16.92 -4.11
N ASP A 77 19.27 -15.69 -4.05
CA ASP A 77 20.58 -15.36 -3.52
C ASP A 77 20.56 -15.51 -1.99
N GLN A 78 20.98 -16.69 -1.50
CA GLN A 78 20.95 -17.03 -0.09
C GLN A 78 21.81 -16.08 0.79
N LYS A 79 22.86 -15.48 0.20
CA LYS A 79 23.67 -14.47 0.91
C LYS A 79 22.85 -13.19 1.13
N ALA A 80 22.18 -12.68 0.11
CA ALA A 80 21.32 -11.51 0.23
C ALA A 80 20.13 -11.76 1.17
N VAL A 81 19.49 -12.94 1.08
CA VAL A 81 18.44 -13.36 2.01
C VAL A 81 18.93 -13.37 3.47
N GLY A 82 20.13 -13.89 3.71
CA GLY A 82 20.77 -13.85 5.02
C GLY A 82 20.99 -12.41 5.53
N GLU A 83 21.39 -11.48 4.66
CA GLU A 83 21.54 -10.06 5.01
C GLU A 83 20.18 -9.40 5.30
N LEU A 84 19.11 -9.73 4.56
CA LEU A 84 17.76 -9.24 4.84
C LEU A 84 17.28 -9.64 6.24
N ARG A 85 17.55 -10.90 6.66
CA ARG A 85 17.25 -11.37 8.03
C ARG A 85 18.04 -10.58 9.08
N LYS A 86 19.35 -10.40 8.88
CA LYS A 86 20.20 -9.62 9.79
C LYS A 86 19.73 -8.18 9.94
N LYS A 87 19.27 -7.57 8.84
CA LYS A 87 18.73 -6.19 8.83
C LYS A 87 17.30 -6.10 9.29
N ASN A 88 16.71 -7.23 9.72
CA ASN A 88 15.36 -7.31 10.22
C ASN A 88 14.31 -6.70 9.27
N ILE A 89 14.32 -7.16 8.00
CA ILE A 89 13.36 -6.70 6.97
C ILE A 89 11.90 -6.81 7.45
N THR A 90 11.61 -7.76 8.34
CA THR A 90 10.29 -7.96 8.92
C THR A 90 9.78 -6.79 9.77
N SER A 91 10.63 -5.81 10.11
CA SER A 91 10.27 -4.59 10.82
C SER A 91 9.87 -3.43 9.91
N TYR A 92 10.04 -3.58 8.59
CA TYR A 92 9.64 -2.60 7.59
C TYR A 92 8.26 -2.92 7.01
N ASN A 93 7.59 -1.95 6.43
CA ASN A 93 6.40 -2.18 5.61
C ASN A 93 6.80 -2.21 4.14
N LEU A 94 6.18 -3.10 3.38
CA LEU A 94 6.35 -3.17 1.93
C LEU A 94 5.04 -2.85 1.25
N ILE A 95 5.07 -1.88 0.33
CA ILE A 95 3.97 -1.55 -0.55
C ILE A 95 4.39 -1.90 -1.97
N VAL A 96 3.62 -2.77 -2.62
CA VAL A 96 3.97 -3.32 -3.91
C VAL A 96 2.89 -2.97 -4.92
N PHE A 97 3.23 -2.18 -5.91
CA PHE A 97 2.37 -1.89 -7.05
C PHE A 97 2.70 -2.82 -8.20
N ILE A 98 1.69 -3.47 -8.76
CA ILE A 98 1.82 -4.40 -9.87
C ILE A 98 0.75 -4.17 -10.94
N GLY A 99 1.04 -4.63 -12.16
CA GLY A 99 0.05 -4.80 -13.22
C GLY A 99 -0.04 -6.27 -13.60
N THR A 100 -1.21 -6.92 -13.46
CA THR A 100 -1.38 -8.31 -13.91
C THR A 100 -1.33 -8.49 -15.43
N TRP A 101 -1.16 -7.41 -16.15
CA TRP A 101 -0.94 -7.29 -17.60
C TRP A 101 0.53 -7.02 -17.95
N CYS A 102 1.43 -6.87 -16.95
CA CYS A 102 2.81 -6.44 -17.12
C CYS A 102 3.76 -7.61 -16.93
N GLU A 103 4.56 -7.94 -17.94
CA GLU A 103 5.53 -9.03 -17.91
C GLU A 103 6.61 -8.86 -16.83
N ASP A 104 7.07 -7.63 -16.57
CA ASP A 104 8.00 -7.37 -15.47
C ASP A 104 7.35 -7.65 -14.11
N SER A 105 6.04 -7.38 -13.94
CA SER A 105 5.31 -7.77 -12.74
C SER A 105 5.18 -9.29 -12.63
N HIS A 106 4.95 -9.99 -13.75
CA HIS A 106 4.89 -11.46 -13.77
C HIS A 106 6.22 -12.09 -13.32
N ARG A 107 7.34 -11.45 -13.65
CA ARG A 107 8.69 -11.89 -13.25
C ARG A 107 9.00 -11.55 -11.79
N ASP A 108 8.92 -10.27 -11.41
CA ASP A 108 9.53 -9.80 -10.17
C ASP A 108 8.60 -9.93 -8.94
N PHE A 109 7.28 -9.93 -9.15
CA PHE A 109 6.35 -10.09 -8.03
C PHE A 109 6.41 -11.49 -7.39
N PRO A 110 6.38 -12.61 -8.14
CA PRO A 110 6.55 -13.93 -7.54
C PRO A 110 7.92 -14.13 -6.89
N ARG A 111 8.99 -13.55 -7.46
CA ARG A 111 10.33 -13.54 -6.85
C ARG A 111 10.33 -12.86 -5.50
N LEU A 112 9.72 -11.67 -5.42
CA LEU A 112 9.54 -10.98 -4.15
C LEU A 112 8.77 -11.86 -3.16
N MET A 113 7.65 -12.46 -3.58
CA MET A 113 6.85 -13.32 -2.68
C MET A 113 7.69 -14.49 -2.16
N LYS A 114 8.52 -15.12 -2.98
CA LYS A 114 9.44 -16.19 -2.55
C LYS A 114 10.47 -15.69 -1.54
N ILE A 115 11.04 -14.51 -1.76
CA ILE A 115 11.98 -13.89 -0.81
C ILE A 115 11.29 -13.64 0.54
N LEU A 116 10.04 -13.08 0.51
CA LEU A 116 9.28 -12.77 1.71
C LEU A 116 8.89 -14.03 2.49
N GLU A 117 8.54 -15.11 1.81
CA GLU A 117 8.29 -16.41 2.43
C GLU A 117 9.56 -16.94 3.11
N GLU A 118 10.70 -16.90 2.42
CA GLU A 118 11.99 -17.38 2.94
C GLU A 118 12.45 -16.61 4.19
N VAL A 119 12.20 -15.30 4.26
CA VAL A 119 12.51 -14.48 5.44
C VAL A 119 11.40 -14.48 6.50
N LYS A 120 10.30 -15.22 6.30
CA LYS A 120 9.12 -15.28 7.15
C LYS A 120 8.52 -13.88 7.41
N TYR A 121 8.36 -13.13 6.33
CA TYR A 121 7.84 -11.77 6.39
C TYR A 121 6.34 -11.77 6.75
N PRO A 122 5.89 -10.93 7.71
CA PRO A 122 4.50 -10.93 8.15
C PRO A 122 3.58 -10.25 7.13
N ASP A 123 2.49 -10.93 6.78
CA ASP A 123 1.49 -10.43 5.82
C ASP A 123 0.87 -9.08 6.25
N SER A 124 0.77 -8.84 7.55
CA SER A 124 0.25 -7.57 8.09
C SER A 124 1.08 -6.34 7.74
N ARG A 125 2.30 -6.52 7.22
CA ARG A 125 3.20 -5.46 6.77
C ARG A 125 3.34 -5.39 5.26
N LEU A 126 2.65 -6.27 4.52
CA LEU A 126 2.64 -6.30 3.07
C LEU A 126 1.34 -5.68 2.54
N THR A 127 1.47 -4.70 1.68
CA THR A 127 0.35 -4.14 0.91
C THR A 127 0.60 -4.38 -0.57
N ILE A 128 -0.32 -5.05 -1.24
CA ILE A 128 -0.26 -5.32 -2.68
C ILE A 128 -1.36 -4.50 -3.36
N ILE A 129 -1.00 -3.68 -4.33
CA ILE A 129 -1.91 -2.81 -5.07
C ILE A 129 -1.76 -3.12 -6.56
N ALA A 130 -2.83 -3.64 -7.15
CA ALA A 130 -2.89 -3.86 -8.59
C ALA A 130 -3.45 -2.62 -9.30
N VAL A 131 -2.86 -2.27 -10.45
CA VAL A 131 -3.22 -1.10 -11.25
C VAL A 131 -3.55 -1.48 -12.70
N ASN A 132 -4.36 -0.62 -13.36
CA ASN A 132 -4.66 -0.76 -14.78
C ASN A 132 -3.47 -0.35 -15.67
N ARG A 133 -3.61 -0.43 -17.00
CA ARG A 133 -2.54 -0.04 -17.96
C ARG A 133 -2.15 1.44 -17.89
N LYS A 134 -3.03 2.30 -17.38
CA LYS A 134 -2.70 3.71 -17.12
C LYS A 134 -1.98 3.89 -15.78
N LYS A 135 -1.74 2.81 -15.02
CA LYS A 135 -1.18 2.76 -13.68
C LYS A 135 -2.09 3.38 -12.61
N GLU A 136 -3.41 3.34 -12.84
CA GLU A 136 -4.42 3.85 -11.91
C GLU A 136 -4.98 2.72 -11.06
N SER A 137 -5.13 2.96 -9.75
CA SER A 137 -5.86 2.13 -8.81
C SER A 137 -7.24 2.74 -8.51
N PRO A 138 -8.24 1.96 -8.07
CA PRO A 138 -9.57 2.49 -7.76
C PRO A 138 -9.59 3.55 -6.64
N THR A 139 -8.56 3.57 -5.81
CA THR A 139 -8.42 4.43 -4.63
C THR A 139 -7.40 5.55 -4.80
N GLY A 140 -6.73 5.63 -5.98
CA GLY A 140 -5.73 6.65 -6.27
C GLY A 140 -4.42 6.47 -5.48
N ASP A 141 -4.14 5.24 -5.04
CA ASP A 141 -2.93 4.94 -4.25
C ASP A 141 -1.65 5.23 -5.03
N GLU A 142 -1.65 5.05 -6.36
CA GLU A 142 -0.52 5.38 -7.24
C GLU A 142 -0.15 6.86 -7.18
N VAL A 143 -1.13 7.74 -7.00
CA VAL A 143 -0.88 9.19 -6.83
C VAL A 143 -0.27 9.44 -5.46
N LYS A 144 -0.82 8.85 -4.40
CA LYS A 144 -0.33 8.97 -3.03
C LYS A 144 1.15 8.56 -2.91
N TYR A 145 1.52 7.46 -3.58
CA TYR A 145 2.88 6.89 -3.54
C TYR A 145 3.77 7.36 -4.70
N ASN A 146 3.26 8.25 -5.56
CA ASN A 146 3.96 8.75 -6.75
C ASN A 146 4.51 7.60 -7.62
N VAL A 147 3.62 6.66 -7.99
CA VAL A 147 3.95 5.49 -8.80
C VAL A 147 3.52 5.73 -10.25
N SER A 148 4.48 5.65 -11.16
CA SER A 148 4.26 5.82 -12.61
C SER A 148 4.62 4.57 -13.43
N LYS A 149 5.24 3.58 -12.78
CA LYS A 149 5.72 2.34 -13.41
C LYS A 149 5.43 1.13 -12.53
N VAL A 150 5.30 -0.04 -13.14
CA VAL A 150 5.10 -1.31 -12.43
C VAL A 150 5.99 -2.41 -13.00
N PRO A 151 6.48 -3.33 -12.13
CA PRO A 151 6.28 -3.34 -10.69
C PRO A 151 7.04 -2.20 -9.99
N THR A 152 6.49 -1.70 -8.87
CA THR A 152 7.21 -0.82 -7.97
C THR A 152 7.10 -1.38 -6.55
N ILE A 153 8.24 -1.61 -5.90
CA ILE A 153 8.34 -2.13 -4.54
C ILE A 153 8.86 -1.01 -3.66
N ILE A 154 8.04 -0.53 -2.73
CA ILE A 154 8.37 0.56 -1.81
C ILE A 154 8.66 -0.04 -0.44
N VAL A 155 9.78 0.37 0.18
CA VAL A 155 10.16 -0.01 1.54
C VAL A 155 9.92 1.18 2.45
N GLU A 156 9.08 1.01 3.46
CA GLU A 156 8.77 2.06 4.44
C GLU A 156 9.15 1.64 5.87
N LYS A 157 9.51 2.62 6.67
CA LYS A 157 9.67 2.47 8.11
C LYS A 157 9.05 3.68 8.81
N TYR A 158 8.20 3.40 9.82
CA TYR A 158 7.48 4.45 10.56
C TYR A 158 6.71 5.44 9.66
N GLY A 159 6.11 4.92 8.57
CA GLY A 159 5.36 5.73 7.62
C GLY A 159 6.20 6.61 6.69
N LYS A 160 7.52 6.43 6.66
CA LYS A 160 8.43 7.11 5.74
C LYS A 160 9.10 6.12 4.80
N GLU A 161 9.18 6.48 3.53
CA GLU A 161 9.89 5.71 2.53
C GLU A 161 11.40 5.75 2.78
N ILE A 162 12.02 4.56 2.82
CA ILE A 162 13.48 4.37 2.91
C ILE A 162 14.07 4.24 1.50
N GLY A 163 13.31 3.66 0.57
CA GLY A 163 13.70 3.50 -0.82
C GLY A 163 12.72 2.63 -1.58
N ARG A 164 12.94 2.50 -2.87
CA ARG A 164 12.08 1.70 -3.76
C ARG A 164 12.86 1.04 -4.89
N ILE A 165 12.28 -0.03 -5.43
CA ILE A 165 12.69 -0.68 -6.69
C ILE A 165 11.61 -0.31 -7.71
N ILE A 166 12.01 0.14 -8.90
CA ILE A 166 11.10 0.57 -9.97
C ILE A 166 11.37 -0.28 -11.20
N GLU A 167 10.34 -0.93 -11.75
CA GLU A 167 10.34 -1.82 -12.91
C GLU A 167 11.20 -3.07 -12.71
N MET A 168 12.51 -2.92 -12.59
CA MET A 168 13.42 -4.04 -12.39
C MET A 168 14.50 -3.70 -11.36
N PRO A 169 15.00 -4.70 -10.63
CA PRO A 169 16.10 -4.48 -9.71
C PRO A 169 17.39 -4.12 -10.45
N THR A 170 18.11 -3.11 -9.95
CA THR A 170 19.36 -2.60 -10.55
C THR A 170 20.49 -3.62 -10.51
N THR A 171 20.48 -4.51 -9.53
CA THR A 171 21.45 -5.61 -9.39
C THR A 171 21.05 -6.88 -10.15
N GLY A 172 19.86 -6.89 -10.77
CA GLY A 172 19.25 -8.07 -11.38
C GLY A 172 18.57 -9.03 -10.37
N TYR A 173 18.65 -8.74 -9.07
CA TYR A 173 18.07 -9.54 -7.98
C TYR A 173 17.31 -8.67 -6.99
N VAL A 174 16.03 -8.95 -6.77
CA VAL A 174 15.17 -8.19 -5.88
C VAL A 174 15.72 -8.15 -4.46
N GLU A 175 16.18 -9.28 -3.93
CA GLU A 175 16.73 -9.37 -2.58
C GLU A 175 18.01 -8.55 -2.39
N ARG A 176 18.85 -8.43 -3.43
CA ARG A 176 20.05 -7.59 -3.35
C ARG A 176 19.70 -6.11 -3.29
N ASP A 177 18.77 -5.67 -4.14
CA ASP A 177 18.31 -4.28 -4.12
C ASP A 177 17.63 -3.94 -2.80
N LEU A 178 16.83 -4.85 -2.24
CA LEU A 178 16.24 -4.68 -0.90
C LEU A 178 17.34 -4.52 0.17
N VAL A 179 18.42 -5.31 0.12
CA VAL A 179 19.57 -5.15 1.03
C VAL A 179 20.19 -3.75 0.89
N GLU A 180 20.39 -3.26 -0.32
CA GLU A 180 20.95 -1.92 -0.56
C GLU A 180 20.02 -0.81 -0.04
N ILE A 181 18.70 -0.97 -0.16
CA ILE A 181 17.72 -0.05 0.42
C ILE A 181 17.83 -0.06 1.95
N LEU A 182 17.86 -1.25 2.57
CA LEU A 182 17.96 -1.36 4.04
C LEU A 182 19.31 -0.87 4.60
N LYS A 183 20.35 -0.78 3.79
CA LYS A 183 21.63 -0.16 4.20
C LYS A 183 21.52 1.35 4.37
N LYS A 184 20.57 2.00 3.69
CA LYS A 184 20.34 3.46 3.77
C LYS A 184 19.61 3.88 5.04
N ASP A 185 18.98 2.93 5.76
CA ASP A 185 18.34 3.22 7.05
C ASP A 185 19.38 3.39 8.15
N ASP A 186 19.80 4.63 8.35
CA ASP A 186 20.76 5.06 9.38
C ASP A 186 20.10 5.46 10.71
N GLY A 187 18.80 5.20 10.84
CA GLY A 187 18.00 5.58 12.00
C GLY A 187 17.61 7.08 12.02
N SER A 188 17.88 7.83 10.95
CA SER A 188 17.51 9.25 10.85
C SER A 188 16.00 9.46 10.95
N VAL A 189 15.20 8.54 10.44
CA VAL A 189 13.73 8.56 10.52
C VAL A 189 13.26 8.56 11.98
N LEU A 190 13.84 7.70 12.82
CA LEU A 190 13.54 7.66 14.25
C LEU A 190 13.95 8.97 14.95
N LYS A 191 15.13 9.47 14.67
CA LYS A 191 15.63 10.74 15.25
C LYS A 191 14.72 11.90 14.90
N GLU A 192 14.20 11.95 13.68
CA GLU A 192 13.29 13.00 13.24
C GLU A 192 11.92 12.93 13.93
N ILE A 193 11.40 11.70 14.17
CA ILE A 193 10.13 11.51 14.89
C ILE A 193 10.26 12.05 16.31
N PHE A 194 11.27 11.62 17.07
CA PHE A 194 11.49 12.07 18.45
C PHE A 194 11.84 13.56 18.58
N LYS A 195 12.38 14.19 17.53
CA LYS A 195 12.64 15.63 17.54
C LYS A 195 11.37 16.48 17.41
N LYS A 196 10.30 15.94 16.84
CA LYS A 196 9.00 16.63 16.70
C LYS A 196 8.14 16.60 17.95
N GLU A 197 8.45 15.72 18.90
CA GLU A 197 7.71 15.55 20.16
C GLU A 197 8.27 16.42 21.32
N ASN A 198 9.39 17.12 21.11
CA ASN A 198 10.00 18.09 22.02
C ASN A 198 9.92 19.51 21.44
#